data_994dfee6e701dc130f1c5f455093a7d4
#
_entry.id   994dfee6e701dc130f1c5f455093a7d4
#
_cell.length_a   1.000
_cell.length_b   1.000
_cell.length_c   1.000
_cell.angle_alpha   90.00
_cell.angle_beta   90.00
_cell.angle_gamma   90.00
#
_symmetry.space_group_name_H-M   'P 1'
#
loop_
_entity.id
_entity.type
_entity.pdbx_description
1 polymer ?
#
loop_
_entity_poly.entity_id
_entity_poly.type
_entity_poly.pdbx_seq_one_letter_code
_entity_poly.pdbx_strand_id
1 'polypeptide(L)'
;MEPFAPSVVCPTCGAADQTTPTCRRCRSDLRLLQRLEADRATELHALARALAEGRWSDALLSAQYIHTLRQDDASFRMLGVCQLLSGQIAEAQATYQQHHAVAHR
;
A
#
# COMPACT_ATOMS: atom_id res chain seq x y z
N MET A 1 16.35 -19.36 4.41
CA MET A 1 15.01 -18.83 4.67
C MET A 1 14.39 -18.46 3.33
N GLU A 2 13.35 -19.14 2.95
CA GLU A 2 12.71 -18.86 1.66
C GLU A 2 12.03 -17.48 1.68
N PRO A 3 12.14 -16.71 0.60
CA PRO A 3 11.43 -15.45 0.54
C PRO A 3 9.93 -15.71 0.61
N PHE A 4 9.27 -15.01 1.49
CA PHE A 4 7.81 -15.08 1.63
C PHE A 4 7.17 -14.43 0.39
N ALA A 5 6.49 -15.24 -0.41
CA ALA A 5 5.75 -14.74 -1.56
C ALA A 5 4.37 -14.26 -1.08
N PRO A 6 4.03 -12.99 -1.25
CA PRO A 6 2.72 -12.50 -0.82
C PRO A 6 1.61 -13.14 -1.65
N SER A 7 0.50 -13.45 -0.99
CA SER A 7 -0.70 -13.93 -1.65
C SER A 7 -1.35 -12.79 -2.42
N VAL A 8 -1.70 -13.04 -3.67
CA VAL A 8 -2.34 -12.05 -4.53
C VAL A 8 -3.59 -12.62 -5.17
N VAL A 9 -4.49 -11.74 -5.62
CA VAL A 9 -5.65 -12.10 -6.41
C VAL A 9 -5.29 -11.94 -7.88
N CYS A 10 -5.53 -12.96 -8.69
CA CYS A 10 -5.25 -12.89 -10.12
C CYS A 10 -6.15 -11.86 -10.78
N PRO A 11 -5.60 -10.83 -11.46
CA PRO A 11 -6.42 -9.81 -12.10
C PRO A 11 -7.16 -10.30 -13.34
N THR A 12 -6.74 -11.44 -13.91
CA THR A 12 -7.36 -11.98 -15.11
C THR A 12 -8.59 -12.81 -14.81
N CYS A 13 -8.51 -13.73 -13.84
CA CYS A 13 -9.60 -14.66 -13.55
C CYS A 13 -10.21 -14.49 -12.16
N GLY A 14 -9.65 -13.63 -11.31
CA GLY A 14 -10.16 -13.38 -9.96
C GLY A 14 -9.83 -14.46 -8.94
N ALA A 15 -9.03 -15.46 -9.29
CA ALA A 15 -8.68 -16.54 -8.34
C ALA A 15 -7.80 -15.95 -7.22
N ALA A 16 -8.24 -16.19 -5.97
CA ALA A 16 -7.56 -15.70 -4.78
C ALA A 16 -6.42 -16.61 -4.33
N ASP A 17 -5.64 -16.12 -3.38
CA ASP A 17 -4.59 -16.89 -2.68
C ASP A 17 -3.51 -17.46 -3.61
N GLN A 18 -3.12 -16.66 -4.61
CA GLN A 18 -2.07 -17.03 -5.56
C GLN A 18 -0.70 -16.70 -4.96
N THR A 19 0.07 -17.73 -4.62
CA THR A 19 1.42 -17.59 -4.03
C THR A 19 2.53 -17.99 -4.97
N THR A 20 2.19 -18.55 -6.14
CA THR A 20 3.14 -18.95 -7.17
C THR A 20 3.30 -17.86 -8.22
N PRO A 21 4.43 -17.84 -8.98
CA PRO A 21 4.61 -16.84 -10.04
C PRO A 21 3.57 -16.91 -11.16
N THR A 22 2.87 -18.03 -11.28
CA THR A 22 1.86 -18.26 -12.31
C THR A 22 0.55 -18.61 -11.64
N CYS A 23 -0.55 -18.01 -12.12
CA CYS A 23 -1.88 -18.34 -11.60
C CYS A 23 -2.18 -19.82 -11.84
N ARG A 24 -2.61 -20.52 -10.79
CA ARG A 24 -2.92 -21.95 -10.85
C ARG A 24 -4.15 -22.24 -11.68
N ARG A 25 -5.01 -21.25 -11.89
CA ARG A 25 -6.26 -21.41 -12.60
C ARG A 25 -6.17 -21.03 -14.08
N CYS A 26 -5.71 -19.80 -14.39
CA CYS A 26 -5.65 -19.28 -15.77
C CYS A 26 -4.24 -19.20 -16.33
N ARG A 27 -3.21 -19.50 -15.51
CA ARG A 27 -1.78 -19.48 -15.86
C ARG A 27 -1.24 -18.11 -16.24
N SER A 28 -1.89 -17.02 -15.83
CA SER A 28 -1.35 -15.68 -16.00
C SER A 28 -0.08 -15.49 -15.17
N ASP A 29 0.83 -14.67 -15.68
CA ASP A 29 2.07 -14.33 -14.97
C ASP A 29 1.75 -13.34 -13.85
N LEU A 30 2.05 -13.72 -12.61
CA LEU A 30 1.77 -12.91 -11.42
C LEU A 30 3.03 -12.32 -10.79
N ARG A 31 4.20 -12.47 -11.43
CA ARG A 31 5.48 -12.06 -10.83
C ARG A 31 5.52 -10.57 -10.51
N LEU A 32 5.07 -9.73 -11.44
CA LEU A 32 5.06 -8.28 -11.21
C LEU A 32 4.13 -7.90 -10.06
N LEU A 33 2.93 -8.46 -10.04
CA LEU A 33 1.94 -8.18 -9.00
C LEU A 33 2.46 -8.62 -7.62
N GLN A 34 3.06 -9.81 -7.54
CA GLN A 34 3.65 -10.31 -6.29
C GLN A 34 4.81 -9.43 -5.83
N ARG A 35 5.63 -8.93 -6.77
CA ARG A 35 6.72 -8.01 -6.45
C ARG A 35 6.20 -6.69 -5.89
N LEU A 36 5.15 -6.13 -6.48
CA LEU A 36 4.53 -4.90 -5.99
C LEU A 36 3.97 -5.08 -4.59
N GLU A 37 3.32 -6.21 -4.32
CA GLU A 37 2.80 -6.51 -2.98
C GLU A 37 3.93 -6.70 -1.96
N ALA A 38 5.04 -7.32 -2.35
CA ALA A 38 6.22 -7.46 -1.49
C ALA A 38 6.84 -6.10 -1.17
N ASP A 39 6.97 -5.22 -2.17
CA ASP A 39 7.48 -3.86 -1.97
C ASP A 39 6.57 -3.07 -1.05
N ARG A 40 5.26 -3.20 -1.22
CA ARG A 40 4.28 -2.55 -0.35
C ARG A 40 4.41 -3.04 1.09
N ALA A 41 4.55 -4.35 1.31
CA ALA A 41 4.73 -4.91 2.64
C ALA A 41 6.00 -4.39 3.32
N THR A 42 7.09 -4.28 2.57
CA THR A 42 8.36 -3.72 3.07
C THR A 42 8.17 -2.26 3.52
N GLU A 43 7.49 -1.46 2.72
CA GLU A 43 7.22 -0.06 3.05
C GLU A 43 6.26 0.09 4.23
N LEU A 44 5.29 -0.82 4.37
CA LEU A 44 4.41 -0.83 5.54
C LEU A 44 5.18 -1.08 6.83
N HIS A 45 6.16 -1.99 6.81
CA HIS A 45 7.04 -2.21 7.95
C HIS A 45 7.89 -0.98 8.26
N ALA A 46 8.45 -0.33 7.23
CA ALA A 46 9.22 0.90 7.40
C ALA A 46 8.37 2.02 7.98
N LEU A 47 7.13 2.16 7.51
CA LEU A 47 6.17 3.13 8.03
C LEU A 47 5.88 2.89 9.51
N ALA A 48 5.59 1.65 9.89
CA ALA A 48 5.29 1.30 11.27
C ALA A 48 6.46 1.61 12.20
N ARG A 49 7.69 1.31 11.77
CA ARG A 49 8.90 1.62 12.54
C ARG A 49 9.11 3.11 12.69
N ALA A 50 8.95 3.87 11.60
CA ALA A 50 9.09 5.33 11.62
C ALA A 50 8.08 5.97 12.58
N LEU A 51 6.82 5.51 12.55
CA LEU A 51 5.79 6.01 13.47
C LEU A 51 6.13 5.68 14.93
N ALA A 52 6.59 4.45 15.20
CA ALA A 52 6.96 4.04 16.57
C ALA A 52 8.14 4.84 17.10
N GLU A 53 9.04 5.28 16.23
CA GLU A 53 10.24 6.04 16.61
C GLU A 53 10.04 7.56 16.54
N GLY A 54 8.86 8.03 16.14
CA GLY A 54 8.56 9.46 16.02
C GLY A 54 9.22 10.14 14.82
N ARG A 55 9.65 9.38 13.82
CA ARG A 55 10.28 9.91 12.59
C ARG A 55 9.19 10.23 11.57
N TRP A 56 8.50 11.35 11.79
CA TRP A 56 7.32 11.71 11.00
C TRP A 56 7.62 11.94 9.52
N SER A 57 8.75 12.56 9.20
CA SER A 57 9.15 12.79 7.80
C SER A 57 9.40 11.49 7.05
N ASP A 58 10.07 10.53 7.69
CA ASP A 58 10.30 9.22 7.11
C ASP A 58 8.99 8.44 6.94
N ALA A 59 8.11 8.52 7.93
CA ALA A 59 6.79 7.91 7.86
C ALA A 59 5.99 8.48 6.68
N LEU A 60 6.05 9.79 6.48
CA LEU A 60 5.35 10.44 5.37
C LEU A 60 5.87 9.96 4.02
N LEU A 61 7.20 9.83 3.85
CA LEU A 61 7.78 9.32 2.61
C LEU A 61 7.32 7.89 2.31
N SER A 62 7.31 7.02 3.32
CA SER A 62 6.80 5.65 3.18
C SER A 62 5.32 5.63 2.82
N ALA A 63 4.51 6.48 3.47
CA ALA A 63 3.08 6.57 3.18
C ALA A 63 2.81 7.06 1.75
N GLN A 64 3.57 8.04 1.28
CA GLN A 64 3.48 8.54 -0.10
C GLN A 64 3.80 7.44 -1.11
N TYR A 65 4.86 6.68 -0.86
CA TYR A 65 5.25 5.56 -1.73
C TYR A 65 4.17 4.48 -1.77
N ILE A 66 3.64 4.08 -0.62
CA ILE A 66 2.57 3.10 -0.52
C ILE A 66 1.34 3.57 -1.33
N HIS A 67 1.01 4.85 -1.21
CA HIS A 67 -0.14 5.43 -1.93
C HIS A 67 0.07 5.44 -3.45
N THR A 68 1.31 5.56 -3.92
CA THR A 68 1.60 5.47 -5.37
C THR A 68 1.47 4.04 -5.89
N LEU A 69 1.73 3.04 -5.06
CA LEU A 69 1.61 1.64 -5.46
C LEU A 69 0.14 1.22 -5.61
N ARG A 70 -0.70 1.64 -4.69
CA ARG A 70 -2.14 1.34 -4.72
C ARG A 70 -2.89 2.33 -3.84
N GLN A 71 -3.89 3.00 -4.41
CA GLN A 71 -4.76 3.91 -3.67
C GLN A 71 -5.98 3.14 -3.16
N ASP A 72 -6.01 2.89 -1.86
CA ASP A 72 -7.14 2.26 -1.18
C ASP A 72 -7.42 2.99 0.15
N ASP A 73 -8.45 2.56 0.89
CA ASP A 73 -8.82 3.18 2.16
C ASP A 73 -7.63 3.26 3.11
N ALA A 74 -6.86 2.18 3.21
CA ALA A 74 -5.70 2.13 4.10
C ALA A 74 -4.63 3.12 3.68
N SER A 75 -4.33 3.24 2.37
CA SER A 75 -3.30 4.17 1.88
C SER A 75 -3.70 5.62 2.09
N PHE A 76 -4.96 5.98 1.87
CA PHE A 76 -5.48 7.32 2.14
C PHE A 76 -5.37 7.67 3.63
N ARG A 77 -5.75 6.74 4.51
CA ARG A 77 -5.68 6.95 5.96
C ARG A 77 -4.24 7.13 6.44
N MET A 78 -3.35 6.27 5.99
CA MET A 78 -1.93 6.35 6.36
C MET A 78 -1.31 7.66 5.89
N LEU A 79 -1.59 8.05 4.64
CA LEU A 79 -1.07 9.31 4.09
C LEU A 79 -1.60 10.50 4.88
N GLY A 80 -2.89 10.56 5.14
CA GLY A 80 -3.51 11.66 5.89
C GLY A 80 -2.97 11.78 7.30
N VAL A 81 -2.83 10.66 8.01
CA VAL A 81 -2.27 10.65 9.37
C VAL A 81 -0.83 11.14 9.36
N CYS A 82 0.00 10.65 8.42
CA CYS A 82 1.41 11.06 8.35
C CYS A 82 1.53 12.54 7.98
N GLN A 83 0.66 13.07 7.13
CA GLN A 83 0.63 14.49 6.81
C GLN A 83 0.29 15.33 8.05
N LEU A 84 -0.72 14.92 8.83
CA LEU A 84 -1.07 15.61 10.08
C LEU A 84 0.08 15.59 11.07
N LEU A 85 0.74 14.44 11.26
CA LEU A 85 1.85 14.30 12.18
C LEU A 85 3.07 15.13 11.76
N SER A 86 3.22 15.35 10.45
CA SER A 86 4.29 16.18 9.89
C SER A 86 3.93 17.68 9.85
N GLY A 87 2.75 18.05 10.32
CA GLY A 87 2.30 19.45 10.32
C GLY A 87 1.75 19.93 8.98
N GLN A 88 1.54 19.05 8.02
CA GLN A 88 1.01 19.40 6.70
C GLN A 88 -0.52 19.35 6.69
N ILE A 89 -1.14 20.30 7.37
CA ILE A 89 -2.58 20.29 7.62
C ILE A 89 -3.38 20.46 6.33
N ALA A 90 -2.95 21.36 5.44
CA ALA A 90 -3.65 21.60 4.17
C ALA A 90 -3.61 20.37 3.26
N GLU A 91 -2.47 19.71 3.19
CA GLU A 91 -2.28 18.49 2.43
C GLU A 91 -3.13 17.35 3.01
N ALA A 92 -3.20 17.24 4.33
CA ALA A 92 -4.04 16.24 5.00
C ALA A 92 -5.52 16.46 4.68
N GLN A 93 -5.98 17.71 4.68
CA GLN A 93 -7.35 18.05 4.28
C GLN A 93 -7.63 17.64 2.84
N ALA A 94 -6.70 17.93 1.92
CA ALA A 94 -6.86 17.55 0.51
C ALA A 94 -6.93 16.02 0.37
N THR A 95 -6.09 15.29 1.09
CA THR A 95 -6.11 13.83 1.09
C THR A 95 -7.44 13.28 1.60
N TYR A 96 -7.96 13.85 2.68
CA TYR A 96 -9.26 13.46 3.23
C TYR A 96 -10.38 13.70 2.22
N GLN A 97 -10.38 14.86 1.55
CA GLN A 97 -11.39 15.20 0.56
C GLN A 97 -11.34 14.25 -0.64
N GLN A 98 -10.14 13.89 -1.11
CA GLN A 98 -9.98 12.92 -2.18
C GLN A 98 -10.50 11.55 -1.79
N HIS A 99 -10.20 11.10 -0.57
CA HIS A 99 -10.68 9.84 -0.04
C HIS A 99 -12.22 9.82 0.02
N HIS A 100 -12.81 10.88 0.52
CA HIS A 100 -14.26 11.01 0.62
C HIS A 100 -14.91 10.99 -0.77
N ALA A 101 -14.36 11.69 -1.73
CA ALA A 101 -14.86 11.72 -3.12
C ALA A 101 -14.83 10.33 -3.77
N VAL A 102 -13.74 9.58 -3.58
CA VAL A 102 -13.59 8.21 -4.11
C VAL A 102 -14.58 7.26 -3.44
N ALA A 103 -14.76 7.37 -2.13
CA ALA A 103 -15.65 6.49 -1.37
C ALA A 103 -17.13 6.67 -1.71
N HIS A 104 -17.49 7.84 -2.27
CA HIS A 104 -18.88 8.21 -2.57
C HIS A 104 -19.20 8.21 -4.07
N ARG A 105 -18.37 7.59 -4.87
CA ARG A 105 -18.64 7.40 -6.31
C ARG A 105 -19.71 6.37 -6.56
#